data_849df373c1c89f281bc2c436d5617f1c
#
_entry.id   849df373c1c89f281bc2c436d5617f1c
#
_cell.length_a   1.000
_cell.length_b   1.000
_cell.length_c   1.000
_cell.angle_alpha   90.00
_cell.angle_beta   90.00
_cell.angle_gamma   90.00
#
_symmetry.space_group_name_H-M   'P 1'
#
loop_
_entity.id
_entity.type
_entity.pdbx_description
1 polymer ?
#
loop_
_entity_poly.entity_id
_entity_poly.type
_entity_poly.pdbx_seq_one_letter_code
_entity_poly.pdbx_strand_id
1 'polypeptide(L)'
;MLMPVAQGGHQLLTTQITISSNTQDFDLQAHLTNNFGWNGSDAIDVTVTINSGVTISASAVTTVAFKAHMASGTVLTLNNNGQIIGKGGSGGTGGGGTSGGQSGQAGGHAVSFQDLTVTVNNAALALIGGGGGGGGGGGGSQAVGSAVDSEGDCTGGTNFGAGDGGRGQGTDGSGSGCKVVNYGGGAGGAAGKAIRHVSGVSQTLNNSGTISGATS
;
A
#
# COMPACT_ATOMS: atom_id res chain seq x y z
N MET A 1 1.40 -33.93 4.05
CA MET A 1 0.97 -34.89 3.01
C MET A 1 -0.55 -34.95 3.06
N LEU A 2 -1.22 -34.22 2.20
CA LEU A 2 -2.68 -34.23 2.12
C LEU A 2 -3.12 -35.40 1.25
N MET A 3 -3.95 -36.27 1.79
CA MET A 3 -4.59 -37.33 1.00
C MET A 3 -5.84 -36.76 0.32
N PRO A 4 -6.05 -36.99 -0.97
CA PRO A 4 -7.29 -36.64 -1.62
C PRO A 4 -8.38 -37.64 -1.20
N VAL A 5 -9.40 -37.17 -0.50
CA VAL A 5 -10.66 -37.94 -0.35
C VAL A 5 -11.58 -37.55 -1.49
N ALA A 6 -11.69 -38.42 -2.47
CA ALA A 6 -12.74 -38.32 -3.47
C ALA A 6 -14.08 -38.68 -2.82
N GLN A 7 -15.01 -37.71 -2.77
CA GLN A 7 -16.46 -37.95 -3.04
C GLN A 7 -17.25 -36.67 -2.91
N GLY A 8 -17.84 -36.22 -4.01
CA GLY A 8 -19.20 -35.71 -4.14
C GLY A 8 -19.66 -34.53 -3.28
N GLY A 9 -18.84 -33.53 -3.09
CA GLY A 9 -19.14 -32.22 -2.53
C GLY A 9 -17.83 -31.46 -2.49
N HIS A 10 -17.77 -30.31 -3.14
CA HIS A 10 -16.60 -29.44 -3.03
C HIS A 10 -16.42 -29.04 -1.59
N GLN A 11 -15.68 -29.83 -0.80
CA GLN A 11 -15.16 -29.36 0.48
C GLN A 11 -14.06 -28.34 0.11
N LEU A 12 -14.33 -27.08 0.39
CA LEU A 12 -13.31 -26.04 0.33
C LEU A 12 -12.13 -26.49 1.20
N LEU A 13 -10.94 -26.55 0.61
CA LEU A 13 -9.72 -26.85 1.37
C LEU A 13 -9.51 -25.74 2.40
N THR A 14 -9.58 -26.08 3.67
CA THR A 14 -9.38 -25.12 4.76
C THR A 14 -7.92 -25.06 5.15
N THR A 15 -7.33 -23.88 5.15
CA THR A 15 -5.91 -23.66 5.47
C THR A 15 -5.75 -22.50 6.44
N GLN A 16 -4.85 -22.66 7.41
CA GLN A 16 -4.48 -21.60 8.36
C GLN A 16 -3.02 -21.21 8.17
N ILE A 17 -2.75 -19.92 8.10
CA ILE A 17 -1.42 -19.33 7.94
C ILE A 17 -1.19 -18.34 9.07
N THR A 18 -0.06 -18.46 9.76
CA THR A 18 0.36 -17.49 10.76
C THR A 18 1.64 -16.79 10.30
N ILE A 19 1.58 -15.47 10.20
CA ILE A 19 2.75 -14.63 9.89
C ILE A 19 3.30 -14.11 11.21
N SER A 20 4.46 -14.64 11.61
CA SER A 20 5.09 -14.38 12.92
C SER A 20 6.38 -13.56 12.83
N SER A 21 6.79 -13.16 11.62
CA SER A 21 7.98 -12.34 11.39
C SER A 21 7.70 -11.27 10.35
N ASN A 22 8.47 -10.17 10.41
CA ASN A 22 8.35 -9.08 9.44
C ASN A 22 8.60 -9.60 8.02
N THR A 23 7.76 -9.18 7.09
CA THR A 23 7.77 -9.64 5.70
C THR A 23 7.52 -8.48 4.76
N GLN A 24 8.10 -8.54 3.56
CA GLN A 24 7.82 -7.58 2.50
C GLN A 24 7.07 -8.25 1.35
N ASP A 25 6.16 -7.49 0.72
CA ASP A 25 5.45 -7.89 -0.50
C ASP A 25 4.80 -9.28 -0.40
N PHE A 26 4.09 -9.54 0.70
CA PHE A 26 3.48 -10.85 0.94
C PHE A 26 2.38 -11.14 -0.10
N ASP A 27 2.58 -12.21 -0.87
CA ASP A 27 1.64 -12.71 -1.87
C ASP A 27 1.02 -14.02 -1.39
N LEU A 28 -0.27 -13.97 -1.02
CA LEU A 28 -0.98 -15.14 -0.49
C LEU A 28 -1.09 -16.27 -1.51
N GLN A 29 -1.31 -15.96 -2.78
CA GLN A 29 -1.40 -16.96 -3.84
C GLN A 29 -0.08 -17.71 -3.98
N ALA A 30 1.03 -16.97 -4.08
CA ALA A 30 2.36 -17.56 -4.18
C ALA A 30 2.70 -18.38 -2.92
N HIS A 31 2.34 -17.88 -1.74
CA HIS A 31 2.59 -18.58 -0.48
C HIS A 31 1.85 -19.92 -0.41
N LEU A 32 0.57 -19.95 -0.81
CA LEU A 32 -0.25 -21.17 -0.84
C LEU A 32 0.29 -22.19 -1.86
N THR A 33 0.65 -21.73 -3.04
CA THR A 33 1.21 -22.60 -4.08
C THR A 33 2.52 -23.22 -3.64
N ASN A 34 3.44 -22.41 -3.08
CA ASN A 34 4.79 -22.85 -2.77
C ASN A 34 4.86 -23.69 -1.48
N ASN A 35 4.00 -23.45 -0.49
CA ASN A 35 4.11 -24.08 0.82
C ASN A 35 3.01 -25.09 1.11
N PHE A 36 1.88 -25.01 0.43
CA PHE A 36 0.70 -25.87 0.67
C PHE A 36 0.29 -26.69 -0.56
N GLY A 37 0.97 -26.50 -1.71
CA GLY A 37 0.67 -27.24 -2.94
C GLY A 37 -0.69 -26.87 -3.56
N TRP A 38 -1.19 -25.67 -3.29
CA TRP A 38 -2.41 -25.20 -3.94
C TRP A 38 -2.18 -24.99 -5.44
N ASN A 39 -3.15 -25.39 -6.25
CA ASN A 39 -3.03 -25.36 -7.72
C ASN A 39 -3.23 -23.98 -8.35
N GLY A 40 -3.58 -22.96 -7.54
CA GLY A 40 -3.78 -21.59 -8.01
C GLY A 40 -5.14 -21.30 -8.66
N SER A 41 -6.00 -22.29 -8.82
CA SER A 41 -7.26 -22.17 -9.56
C SER A 41 -8.51 -22.57 -8.79
N ASP A 42 -8.39 -23.44 -7.80
CA ASP A 42 -9.54 -23.90 -7.01
C ASP A 42 -9.88 -22.90 -5.90
N ALA A 43 -11.18 -22.76 -5.62
CA ALA A 43 -11.61 -21.98 -4.46
C ALA A 43 -11.12 -22.63 -3.15
N ILE A 44 -10.74 -21.81 -2.17
CA ILE A 44 -10.16 -22.27 -0.89
C ILE A 44 -10.72 -21.42 0.24
N ASP A 45 -10.87 -22.00 1.41
CA ASP A 45 -11.14 -21.30 2.67
C ASP A 45 -9.81 -21.10 3.42
N VAL A 46 -9.37 -19.87 3.56
CA VAL A 46 -8.07 -19.58 4.16
C VAL A 46 -8.19 -18.54 5.28
N THR A 47 -7.58 -18.85 6.42
CA THR A 47 -7.42 -17.90 7.51
C THR A 47 -5.96 -17.48 7.60
N VAL A 48 -5.70 -16.18 7.49
CA VAL A 48 -4.35 -15.60 7.68
C VAL A 48 -4.36 -14.78 8.97
N THR A 49 -3.44 -15.08 9.86
CA THR A 49 -3.24 -14.33 11.11
C THR A 49 -1.88 -13.67 11.11
N ILE A 50 -1.85 -12.35 11.24
CA ILE A 50 -0.63 -11.56 11.44
C ILE A 50 -0.49 -11.32 12.93
N ASN A 51 0.62 -11.76 13.50
CA ASN A 51 0.85 -11.63 14.94
C ASN A 51 1.10 -10.17 15.35
N SER A 52 0.83 -9.87 16.62
CA SER A 52 1.16 -8.59 17.22
C SER A 52 2.67 -8.30 17.11
N GLY A 53 3.02 -7.04 16.82
CA GLY A 53 4.41 -6.62 16.61
C GLY A 53 5.00 -6.97 15.24
N VAL A 54 4.29 -7.73 14.41
CA VAL A 54 4.72 -8.06 13.06
C VAL A 54 4.32 -6.96 12.08
N THR A 55 5.23 -6.61 11.17
CA THR A 55 4.98 -5.66 10.08
C THR A 55 5.08 -6.35 8.74
N ILE A 56 4.03 -6.23 7.93
CA ILE A 56 4.06 -6.52 6.50
C ILE A 56 4.15 -5.20 5.77
N SER A 57 5.18 -5.02 4.94
CA SER A 57 5.44 -3.74 4.26
C SER A 57 5.61 -3.93 2.76
N ALA A 58 5.29 -2.88 1.98
CA ALA A 58 5.63 -2.85 0.57
C ALA A 58 7.08 -2.39 0.37
N SER A 59 7.83 -3.06 -0.50
CA SER A 59 9.22 -2.69 -0.83
C SER A 59 9.30 -1.50 -1.78
N ALA A 60 8.28 -1.29 -2.61
CA ALA A 60 8.18 -0.20 -3.57
C ALA A 60 6.75 0.36 -3.62
N VAL A 61 6.58 1.56 -4.18
CA VAL A 61 5.24 2.16 -4.37
C VAL A 61 4.39 1.41 -5.39
N THR A 62 5.02 0.63 -6.25
CA THR A 62 4.36 -0.21 -7.26
C THR A 62 3.99 -1.59 -6.75
N THR A 63 4.52 -1.99 -5.59
CA THR A 63 4.17 -3.25 -4.93
C THR A 63 3.09 -3.02 -3.87
N VAL A 64 2.49 -4.11 -3.40
CA VAL A 64 1.47 -4.10 -2.35
C VAL A 64 2.01 -4.88 -1.16
N ALA A 65 1.84 -4.37 0.05
CA ALA A 65 2.38 -5.05 1.22
C ALA A 65 1.74 -6.45 1.42
N PHE A 66 0.41 -6.54 1.32
CA PHE A 66 -0.33 -7.80 1.40
C PHE A 66 -1.24 -7.95 0.17
N LYS A 67 -0.95 -8.93 -0.68
CA LYS A 67 -1.72 -9.23 -1.89
C LYS A 67 -2.46 -10.56 -1.76
N ALA A 68 -3.77 -10.56 -2.02
CA ALA A 68 -4.59 -11.75 -2.13
C ALA A 68 -5.46 -11.64 -3.39
N HIS A 69 -4.91 -12.06 -4.52
CA HIS A 69 -5.59 -12.21 -5.78
C HIS A 69 -5.85 -13.70 -5.97
N MET A 70 -7.09 -14.13 -5.83
CA MET A 70 -7.44 -15.54 -5.62
C MET A 70 -8.37 -16.05 -6.72
N ALA A 71 -8.63 -17.35 -6.71
CA ALA A 71 -9.68 -17.93 -7.53
C ALA A 71 -11.06 -17.51 -7.02
N SER A 72 -11.99 -17.28 -7.94
CA SER A 72 -13.38 -16.94 -7.60
C SER A 72 -14.01 -18.01 -6.69
N GLY A 73 -14.75 -17.58 -5.68
CA GLY A 73 -15.32 -18.46 -4.66
C GLY A 73 -14.41 -18.69 -3.44
N THR A 74 -13.17 -18.18 -3.46
CA THR A 74 -12.29 -18.20 -2.27
C THR A 74 -12.88 -17.37 -1.14
N VAL A 75 -12.78 -17.90 0.07
CA VAL A 75 -13.12 -17.20 1.32
C VAL A 75 -11.83 -16.94 2.11
N LEU A 76 -11.56 -15.67 2.42
CA LEU A 76 -10.41 -15.25 3.21
C LEU A 76 -10.86 -14.64 4.53
N THR A 77 -10.31 -15.11 5.63
CA THR A 77 -10.35 -14.40 6.92
C THR A 77 -8.96 -13.86 7.22
N LEU A 78 -8.81 -12.53 7.20
CA LEU A 78 -7.57 -11.84 7.55
C LEU A 78 -7.65 -11.27 8.96
N ASN A 79 -6.95 -11.87 9.90
CA ASN A 79 -6.83 -11.40 11.28
C ASN A 79 -5.53 -10.59 11.42
N ASN A 80 -5.64 -9.26 11.40
CA ASN A 80 -4.49 -8.38 11.59
C ASN A 80 -4.38 -7.96 13.06
N ASN A 81 -3.35 -8.46 13.74
CA ASN A 81 -2.95 -7.99 15.08
C ASN A 81 -1.65 -7.17 15.04
N GLY A 82 -1.05 -7.01 13.85
CA GLY A 82 0.19 -6.29 13.60
C GLY A 82 -0.02 -5.05 12.73
N GLN A 83 0.86 -4.86 11.78
CA GLN A 83 0.83 -3.72 10.86
C GLN A 83 0.93 -4.19 9.40
N ILE A 84 0.12 -3.61 8.52
CA ILE A 84 0.22 -3.77 7.06
C ILE A 84 0.37 -2.37 6.47
N ILE A 85 1.53 -2.08 5.83
CA ILE A 85 1.87 -0.72 5.43
C ILE A 85 2.35 -0.63 3.97
N GLY A 86 1.76 0.28 3.22
CA GLY A 86 2.21 0.63 1.87
C GLY A 86 3.48 1.48 1.89
N LYS A 87 4.21 1.51 0.80
CA LYS A 87 5.43 2.32 0.63
C LYS A 87 5.06 3.77 0.37
N GLY A 88 5.69 4.74 1.03
CA GLY A 88 5.56 6.14 0.73
C GLY A 88 6.19 6.53 -0.61
N GLY A 89 5.59 7.51 -1.27
CA GLY A 89 6.13 8.10 -2.49
C GLY A 89 7.30 9.03 -2.21
N SER A 90 8.23 9.13 -3.16
CA SER A 90 9.33 10.11 -3.10
C SER A 90 8.85 11.51 -3.47
N GLY A 91 9.48 12.52 -2.90
CA GLY A 91 9.28 13.92 -3.29
C GLY A 91 9.64 14.19 -4.75
N GLY A 92 9.00 15.18 -5.35
CA GLY A 92 9.39 15.71 -6.64
C GLY A 92 10.65 16.55 -6.55
N THR A 93 11.45 16.60 -7.61
CA THR A 93 12.64 17.45 -7.70
C THR A 93 12.25 18.90 -7.94
N GLY A 94 13.00 19.82 -7.36
CA GLY A 94 12.85 21.24 -7.62
C GLY A 94 13.15 21.60 -9.09
N GLY A 95 12.46 22.60 -9.62
CA GLY A 95 12.76 23.19 -10.91
C GLY A 95 13.95 24.14 -10.81
N GLY A 96 14.75 24.21 -11.87
CA GLY A 96 15.86 25.19 -12.00
C GLY A 96 15.56 26.23 -13.08
N GLY A 97 15.96 27.47 -12.84
CA GLY A 97 15.82 28.55 -13.82
C GLY A 97 14.39 28.77 -14.31
N THR A 98 14.09 28.44 -15.55
CA THR A 98 12.80 28.60 -16.22
C THR A 98 11.88 27.35 -16.12
N SER A 99 12.25 26.37 -15.33
CA SER A 99 11.48 25.11 -15.21
C SER A 99 10.66 25.05 -13.94
N GLY A 100 9.44 24.54 -14.04
CA GLY A 100 8.61 24.19 -12.87
C GLY A 100 9.16 22.99 -12.12
N GLY A 101 8.76 22.85 -10.83
CA GLY A 101 9.07 21.67 -10.05
C GLY A 101 8.31 20.43 -10.56
N GLN A 102 8.88 19.26 -10.33
CA GLN A 102 8.26 17.98 -10.67
C GLN A 102 7.23 17.57 -9.60
N SER A 103 6.24 16.81 -10.00
CA SER A 103 5.26 16.24 -9.07
C SER A 103 5.90 15.18 -8.19
N GLY A 104 5.44 15.07 -6.95
CA GLY A 104 5.77 13.97 -6.07
C GLY A 104 5.15 12.64 -6.55
N GLN A 105 5.75 11.55 -6.16
CA GLN A 105 5.31 10.20 -6.49
C GLN A 105 4.12 9.79 -5.61
N ALA A 106 3.16 9.07 -6.17
CA ALA A 106 2.07 8.48 -5.40
C ALA A 106 2.60 7.42 -4.41
N GLY A 107 1.95 7.29 -3.26
CA GLY A 107 2.21 6.23 -2.30
C GLY A 107 1.66 4.87 -2.76
N GLY A 108 2.27 3.80 -2.27
CA GLY A 108 1.87 2.42 -2.54
C GLY A 108 0.68 1.95 -1.68
N HIS A 109 0.00 0.90 -2.12
CA HIS A 109 -1.13 0.32 -1.39
C HIS A 109 -0.66 -0.63 -0.28
N ALA A 110 -1.41 -0.69 0.83
CA ALA A 110 -1.13 -1.66 1.89
C ALA A 110 -1.70 -3.04 1.54
N VAL A 111 -2.98 -3.12 1.21
CA VAL A 111 -3.67 -4.37 0.90
C VAL A 111 -4.31 -4.31 -0.48
N SER A 112 -4.28 -5.44 -1.22
CA SER A 112 -5.00 -5.59 -2.49
C SER A 112 -5.71 -6.93 -2.52
N PHE A 113 -7.03 -6.88 -2.79
CA PHE A 113 -7.89 -8.04 -2.93
C PHE A 113 -8.45 -8.16 -4.35
N GLN A 114 -8.59 -9.40 -4.82
CA GLN A 114 -9.22 -9.71 -6.11
C GLN A 114 -9.91 -11.06 -6.07
N ASP A 115 -11.13 -11.11 -6.60
CA ASP A 115 -11.95 -12.31 -6.88
C ASP A 115 -12.18 -13.22 -5.67
N LEU A 116 -12.48 -12.63 -4.51
CA LEU A 116 -12.71 -13.38 -3.27
C LEU A 116 -13.75 -12.73 -2.36
N THR A 117 -14.29 -13.52 -1.42
CA THR A 117 -15.03 -13.01 -0.28
C THR A 117 -14.06 -12.86 0.89
N VAL A 118 -13.93 -11.67 1.48
CA VAL A 118 -12.98 -11.44 2.57
C VAL A 118 -13.65 -10.87 3.80
N THR A 119 -13.25 -11.41 4.97
CA THR A 119 -13.48 -10.79 6.27
C THR A 119 -12.15 -10.28 6.81
N VAL A 120 -12.03 -8.97 6.99
CA VAL A 120 -10.86 -8.33 7.59
C VAL A 120 -11.18 -7.98 9.03
N ASN A 121 -10.47 -8.59 9.97
CA ASN A 121 -10.51 -8.29 11.39
C ASN A 121 -9.24 -7.50 11.76
N ASN A 122 -9.36 -6.18 11.90
CA ASN A 122 -8.26 -5.32 12.31
C ASN A 122 -8.36 -5.06 13.82
N ALA A 123 -7.51 -5.72 14.59
CA ALA A 123 -7.56 -5.70 16.05
C ALA A 123 -7.20 -4.33 16.65
N ALA A 124 -7.52 -4.11 17.90
CA ALA A 124 -7.08 -2.92 18.64
C ALA A 124 -5.54 -2.82 18.58
N LEU A 125 -5.01 -1.65 18.34
CA LEU A 125 -3.58 -1.32 18.15
C LEU A 125 -2.97 -1.82 16.81
N ALA A 126 -3.71 -2.60 16.03
CA ALA A 126 -3.27 -2.98 14.69
C ALA A 126 -3.47 -1.84 13.68
N LEU A 127 -2.70 -1.89 12.60
CA LEU A 127 -2.68 -0.85 11.59
C LEU A 127 -2.77 -1.44 10.18
N ILE A 128 -3.63 -0.85 9.37
CA ILE A 128 -3.60 -1.00 7.90
C ILE A 128 -3.47 0.39 7.32
N GLY A 129 -2.32 0.70 6.68
CA GLY A 129 -2.04 2.04 6.19
C GLY A 129 -1.45 2.06 4.78
N GLY A 130 -2.11 2.77 3.85
CA GLY A 130 -1.51 3.11 2.55
C GLY A 130 -0.32 4.05 2.74
N GLY A 131 0.63 4.00 1.83
CA GLY A 131 1.78 4.91 1.83
C GLY A 131 1.36 6.33 1.53
N GLY A 132 1.99 7.31 2.16
CA GLY A 132 1.80 8.72 1.86
C GLY A 132 2.31 9.08 0.46
N GLY A 133 1.71 10.04 -0.19
CA GLY A 133 2.26 10.63 -1.41
C GLY A 133 3.47 11.50 -1.12
N GLY A 134 4.39 11.58 -2.05
CA GLY A 134 5.54 12.48 -1.96
C GLY A 134 5.15 13.94 -2.16
N GLY A 135 5.87 14.87 -1.56
CA GLY A 135 5.70 16.28 -1.82
C GLY A 135 6.08 16.68 -3.25
N GLY A 136 5.46 17.71 -3.79
CA GLY A 136 5.90 18.28 -5.06
C GLY A 136 7.20 19.09 -4.91
N GLY A 137 7.99 19.13 -5.96
CA GLY A 137 9.21 19.96 -6.04
C GLY A 137 8.88 21.45 -6.15
N GLY A 138 9.69 22.32 -5.58
CA GLY A 138 9.58 23.76 -5.77
C GLY A 138 9.79 24.19 -7.22
N GLY A 139 9.16 25.29 -7.64
CA GLY A 139 9.39 25.89 -8.94
C GLY A 139 10.71 26.68 -9.00
N GLY A 140 11.34 26.73 -10.16
CA GLY A 140 12.47 27.60 -10.41
C GLY A 140 12.05 29.04 -10.53
N SER A 141 12.97 29.98 -10.23
CA SER A 141 12.79 31.39 -10.43
C SER A 141 13.84 31.97 -11.40
N GLN A 142 13.42 32.89 -12.26
CA GLN A 142 14.33 33.66 -13.08
C GLN A 142 14.23 35.14 -12.68
N ALA A 143 15.35 35.70 -12.24
CA ALA A 143 15.43 37.14 -12.00
C ALA A 143 15.43 37.88 -13.32
N VAL A 144 14.59 38.89 -13.43
CA VAL A 144 14.66 39.87 -14.50
C VAL A 144 15.89 40.75 -14.24
N GLY A 145 17.02 40.40 -14.81
CA GLY A 145 18.25 41.19 -14.74
C GLY A 145 19.42 40.57 -14.01
N SER A 146 19.88 39.41 -14.29
CA SER A 146 21.21 38.84 -13.98
C SER A 146 21.38 37.92 -12.78
N ALA A 147 20.37 37.51 -12.07
CA ALA A 147 20.52 36.45 -11.07
C ALA A 147 19.50 35.36 -11.29
N VAL A 148 19.95 34.10 -11.33
CA VAL A 148 19.11 32.90 -11.38
C VAL A 148 19.15 32.30 -10.00
N ASP A 149 18.04 32.30 -9.30
CA ASP A 149 17.89 31.56 -8.06
C ASP A 149 17.22 30.22 -8.34
N SER A 150 17.91 29.14 -8.03
CA SER A 150 17.35 27.82 -7.99
C SER A 150 16.85 27.54 -6.57
N GLU A 151 15.59 27.22 -6.46
CA GLU A 151 15.00 26.93 -5.16
C GLU A 151 14.84 25.42 -4.95
N GLY A 152 15.18 25.02 -3.76
CA GLY A 152 15.38 23.65 -3.40
C GLY A 152 14.15 22.73 -3.44
N ASP A 153 14.42 21.48 -3.19
CA ASP A 153 13.40 20.42 -3.10
C ASP A 153 12.44 20.68 -1.96
N CYS A 154 11.16 20.47 -2.21
CA CYS A 154 10.16 20.47 -1.15
C CYS A 154 10.18 19.12 -0.44
N THR A 155 9.97 19.12 0.87
CA THR A 155 9.92 17.91 1.66
C THR A 155 8.75 17.03 1.24
N GLY A 156 9.02 15.76 1.03
CA GLY A 156 8.02 14.76 0.73
C GLY A 156 7.00 14.57 1.86
N GLY A 157 5.83 14.06 1.51
CA GLY A 157 4.86 13.57 2.47
C GLY A 157 5.42 12.42 3.30
N THR A 158 4.84 12.12 4.43
CA THR A 158 5.32 11.08 5.35
C THR A 158 4.68 9.71 5.06
N ASN A 159 5.30 8.60 5.30
CA ASN A 159 4.69 7.27 5.18
C ASN A 159 4.76 6.49 6.49
N PHE A 160 4.01 5.40 6.58
CA PHE A 160 4.21 4.44 7.64
C PHE A 160 5.49 3.63 7.38
N GLY A 161 6.47 3.86 8.17
CA GLY A 161 7.49 2.88 8.53
C GLY A 161 8.66 2.63 7.63
N ALA A 162 8.79 3.21 6.46
CA ALA A 162 9.98 2.93 5.65
C ALA A 162 10.39 4.12 4.79
N GLY A 163 11.03 5.09 5.39
CA GLY A 163 11.62 6.19 4.64
C GLY A 163 10.65 7.34 4.39
N ASP A 164 10.93 8.11 3.48
CA ASP A 164 10.59 9.50 3.22
C ASP A 164 9.14 9.82 2.85
N GLY A 165 8.19 9.23 3.45
CA GLY A 165 6.82 9.53 3.17
C GLY A 165 6.02 9.69 4.45
N GLY A 166 4.78 10.04 4.37
CA GLY A 166 3.92 10.32 5.49
C GLY A 166 3.29 9.11 6.13
N ARG A 167 2.84 9.30 7.29
CA ARG A 167 1.95 8.35 7.93
C ARG A 167 0.68 8.20 7.09
N GLY A 168 0.47 7.07 6.49
CA GLY A 168 -0.68 6.45 5.92
C GLY A 168 -1.94 7.19 5.50
N GLN A 169 -2.30 8.30 6.05
CA GLN A 169 -3.14 9.28 5.40
C GLN A 169 -2.23 10.20 4.61
N GLY A 170 -1.74 9.76 3.48
CA GLY A 170 -1.01 10.67 2.65
C GLY A 170 -1.89 11.87 2.34
N THR A 171 -1.54 13.01 2.86
CA THR A 171 -1.96 14.26 2.27
C THR A 171 -1.17 14.41 0.99
N ASP A 172 -1.80 14.89 -0.06
CA ASP A 172 -1.07 15.34 -1.22
C ASP A 172 0.02 16.31 -0.74
N GLY A 173 1.27 16.04 -1.10
CA GLY A 173 2.34 16.97 -0.82
C GLY A 173 2.11 18.26 -1.59
N SER A 174 2.55 19.39 -1.08
CA SER A 174 2.48 20.67 -1.76
C SER A 174 3.88 21.17 -2.11
N GLY A 175 4.09 21.55 -3.36
CA GLY A 175 5.24 22.34 -3.75
C GLY A 175 4.95 23.81 -3.54
N SER A 176 5.79 24.52 -2.83
CA SER A 176 5.75 25.99 -2.78
C SER A 176 6.84 26.55 -3.66
N GLY A 177 6.50 27.46 -4.53
CA GLY A 177 7.48 28.28 -5.20
C GLY A 177 8.14 29.22 -4.19
N CYS A 178 9.42 29.04 -3.99
CA CYS A 178 10.19 29.86 -3.07
C CYS A 178 10.67 31.10 -3.79
N LYS A 179 9.99 32.13 -3.82
CA LYS A 179 10.25 33.46 -4.42
C LYS A 179 9.97 33.65 -5.91
N VAL A 180 8.98 34.43 -6.07
CA VAL A 180 8.73 35.41 -7.13
C VAL A 180 9.32 35.08 -8.50
N VAL A 181 8.50 34.67 -9.29
CA VAL A 181 8.27 34.75 -10.73
C VAL A 181 8.00 33.39 -11.37
N ASN A 182 6.75 33.05 -11.51
CA ASN A 182 6.10 32.40 -12.65
C ASN A 182 6.30 30.91 -12.94
N TYR A 183 7.12 30.19 -12.23
CA TYR A 183 7.22 28.73 -12.43
C TYR A 183 6.67 28.03 -11.19
N GLY A 184 5.47 27.45 -11.30
CA GLY A 184 4.80 26.77 -10.19
C GLY A 184 5.58 25.54 -9.69
N GLY A 185 5.45 25.28 -8.40
CA GLY A 185 5.91 24.01 -7.85
C GLY A 185 5.15 22.81 -8.42
N GLY A 186 5.71 21.63 -8.37
CA GLY A 186 5.04 20.39 -8.73
C GLY A 186 3.92 20.06 -7.77
N ALA A 187 2.90 19.32 -8.23
CA ALA A 187 1.85 18.81 -7.37
C ALA A 187 2.38 17.71 -6.42
N GLY A 188 1.79 17.57 -5.26
CA GLY A 188 2.05 16.41 -4.40
C GLY A 188 1.53 15.11 -5.01
N GLY A 189 2.15 14.02 -4.67
CA GLY A 189 1.69 12.68 -5.04
C GLY A 189 0.46 12.27 -4.21
N ALA A 190 -0.45 11.51 -4.80
CA ALA A 190 -1.61 10.97 -4.10
C ALA A 190 -1.20 9.92 -3.06
N ALA A 191 -1.97 9.80 -1.98
CA ALA A 191 -1.81 8.72 -1.02
C ALA A 191 -2.18 7.36 -1.61
N GLY A 192 -1.49 6.32 -1.17
CA GLY A 192 -1.87 4.93 -1.43
C GLY A 192 -3.12 4.52 -0.66
N LYS A 193 -3.85 3.53 -1.16
CA LYS A 193 -5.02 2.99 -0.47
C LYS A 193 -4.59 2.07 0.68
N ALA A 194 -5.31 2.13 1.80
CA ALA A 194 -5.19 1.16 2.87
C ALA A 194 -5.67 -0.22 2.39
N ILE A 195 -6.86 -0.26 1.78
CA ILE A 195 -7.41 -1.47 1.17
C ILE A 195 -7.86 -1.13 -0.25
N ARG A 196 -7.37 -1.90 -1.22
CA ARG A 196 -7.73 -1.78 -2.63
C ARG A 196 -8.49 -3.02 -3.08
N HIS A 197 -9.62 -2.82 -3.70
CA HIS A 197 -10.33 -3.86 -4.46
C HIS A 197 -10.00 -3.72 -5.95
N VAL A 198 -9.63 -4.82 -6.59
CA VAL A 198 -9.38 -4.85 -8.04
C VAL A 198 -10.65 -5.24 -8.78
N SER A 199 -11.17 -6.45 -8.52
CA SER A 199 -12.43 -6.95 -9.09
C SER A 199 -12.98 -8.08 -8.23
N GLY A 200 -14.28 -8.36 -8.34
CA GLY A 200 -14.91 -9.55 -7.76
C GLY A 200 -14.78 -9.69 -6.24
N VAL A 201 -14.67 -8.59 -5.49
CA VAL A 201 -14.45 -8.60 -4.04
C VAL A 201 -15.75 -8.31 -3.29
N SER A 202 -16.10 -9.21 -2.35
CA SER A 202 -17.09 -8.97 -1.31
C SER A 202 -16.38 -8.86 0.04
N GLN A 203 -16.45 -7.70 0.72
CA GLN A 203 -15.70 -7.45 1.94
C GLN A 203 -16.61 -7.20 3.14
N THR A 204 -16.27 -7.85 4.27
CA THR A 204 -16.69 -7.47 5.62
C THR A 204 -15.49 -6.92 6.37
N LEU A 205 -15.62 -5.72 6.95
CA LEU A 205 -14.54 -5.06 7.69
C LEU A 205 -14.93 -4.87 9.15
N ASN A 206 -14.27 -5.60 10.04
CA ASN A 206 -14.38 -5.47 11.50
C ASN A 206 -13.14 -4.71 11.99
N ASN A 207 -13.29 -3.41 12.25
CA ASN A 207 -12.16 -2.55 12.60
C ASN A 207 -12.25 -2.03 14.03
N SER A 208 -11.33 -2.47 14.87
CA SER A 208 -11.09 -1.94 16.21
C SER A 208 -9.74 -1.17 16.30
N GLY A 209 -8.93 -1.26 15.26
CA GLY A 209 -7.61 -0.64 15.15
C GLY A 209 -7.61 0.63 14.32
N THR A 210 -6.52 0.89 13.65
CA THR A 210 -6.35 2.06 12.77
C THR A 210 -6.35 1.65 11.31
N ILE A 211 -7.16 2.33 10.50
CA ILE A 211 -7.08 2.27 9.03
C ILE A 211 -6.76 3.67 8.53
N SER A 212 -5.68 3.79 7.77
CA SER A 212 -5.20 5.06 7.23
C SER A 212 -5.07 5.00 5.71
N GLY A 213 -5.88 5.76 5.02
CA GLY A 213 -6.02 5.74 3.57
C GLY A 213 -7.39 5.23 3.13
N ALA A 214 -7.69 5.37 1.84
CA ALA A 214 -8.97 4.95 1.28
C ALA A 214 -9.15 3.42 1.35
N THR A 215 -10.40 3.00 1.52
CA THR A 215 -10.85 1.61 1.43
C THR A 215 -11.85 1.51 0.29
N SER A 216 -11.52 0.75 -0.76
CA SER A 216 -12.41 0.58 -1.93
C SER A 216 -11.96 -0.55 -2.81
#